data_6edfd70a3908940923165c004477be25
#
_entry.id   6edfd70a3908940923165c004477be25
#
_cell.length_a   1.000
_cell.length_b   1.000
_cell.length_c   1.000
_cell.angle_alpha   90.00
_cell.angle_beta   90.00
_cell.angle_gamma   90.00
#
_symmetry.space_group_name_H-M   'P 1'
#
loop_
_entity.id
_entity.type
_entity.pdbx_description
1 polymer ?
#
loop_
_entity_poly.entity_id
_entity_poly.type
_entity_poly.pdbx_seq_one_letter_code
_entity_poly.pdbx_strand_id
1 'polypeptide(L)'
;MEEKSCSFFGHRKIKYSEKLHERVEKTIENLIEKEGVTAFLFGSRSEFDTLCHSIVTDLKTKYPHIKRKAYTCRSETCTLESEREKWEEIYSHFKKRPVTLLGVEEEVEHKTKWTSGKAQYVERNQAMIDDSQYCVFYYDSYYQPPRRKYSKRSVGDYQPKSGTQLALDYAYQKKRAGKVIMIINVYEDYDEN
;
A
#
# COMPACT_ATOMS: atom_id res chain seq x y z
N MET A 1 10.96 20.66 -11.47
CA MET A 1 10.67 19.30 -11.97
C MET A 1 9.43 18.83 -11.24
N GLU A 2 8.51 18.20 -11.94
CA GLU A 2 7.31 17.62 -11.33
C GLU A 2 7.69 16.45 -10.41
N GLU A 3 7.11 16.38 -9.21
CA GLU A 3 7.39 15.32 -8.25
C GLU A 3 6.86 13.99 -8.81
N LYS A 4 7.74 13.02 -9.01
CA LYS A 4 7.34 11.68 -9.42
C LYS A 4 7.08 10.81 -8.20
N SER A 5 5.99 10.06 -8.22
CA SER A 5 5.54 9.27 -7.08
C SER A 5 5.30 7.80 -7.42
N CYS A 6 5.52 6.96 -6.41
CA CYS A 6 5.28 5.53 -6.43
C CYS A 6 4.37 5.11 -5.28
N SER A 7 3.36 4.29 -5.54
CA SER A 7 2.49 3.70 -4.53
C SER A 7 2.63 2.18 -4.45
N PHE A 8 2.34 1.62 -3.26
CA PHE A 8 2.50 0.21 -2.97
C PHE A 8 1.17 -0.45 -2.64
N PHE A 9 0.96 -1.65 -3.18
CA PHE A 9 -0.26 -2.43 -2.99
C PHE A 9 0.07 -3.89 -2.83
N GLY A 10 -0.30 -4.50 -1.70
CA GLY A 10 -0.05 -5.91 -1.47
C GLY A 10 -1.13 -6.58 -0.64
N HIS A 11 -1.10 -7.90 -0.63
CA HIS A 11 -1.98 -8.67 0.23
C HIS A 11 -1.70 -8.35 1.71
N ARG A 12 -2.74 -8.50 2.55
CA ARG A 12 -2.64 -8.21 3.97
C ARG A 12 -1.52 -9.01 4.64
N LYS A 13 -1.32 -10.25 4.17
CA LYS A 13 -0.20 -11.11 4.55
C LYS A 13 0.62 -11.43 3.31
N ILE A 14 1.93 -11.45 3.47
CA ILE A 14 2.89 -11.85 2.45
C ILE A 14 3.67 -13.07 2.92
N LYS A 15 4.20 -13.83 1.98
CA LYS A 15 5.25 -14.80 2.24
C LYS A 15 6.58 -14.05 2.21
N TYR A 16 7.06 -13.65 3.41
CA TYR A 16 8.33 -12.95 3.50
C TYR A 16 9.48 -13.91 3.19
N SER A 17 10.41 -13.44 2.37
CA SER A 17 11.73 -14.06 2.13
C SER A 17 12.76 -12.95 1.92
N GLU A 18 14.04 -13.28 2.16
CA GLU A 18 15.14 -12.35 1.86
C GLU A 18 15.18 -11.99 0.36
N LYS A 19 14.87 -12.96 -0.52
CA LYS A 19 14.77 -12.73 -1.96
C LYS A 19 13.69 -11.69 -2.30
N LEU A 20 12.53 -11.74 -1.62
CA LEU A 20 11.47 -10.74 -1.78
C LEU A 20 11.95 -9.37 -1.30
N HIS A 21 12.61 -9.31 -0.14
CA HIS A 21 13.16 -8.07 0.39
C HIS A 21 14.14 -7.43 -0.60
N GLU A 22 15.15 -8.17 -1.05
CA GLU A 22 16.14 -7.70 -2.02
C GLU A 22 15.50 -7.23 -3.33
N ARG A 23 14.49 -7.96 -3.82
CA ARG A 23 13.76 -7.60 -5.05
C ARG A 23 13.01 -6.29 -4.89
N VAL A 24 12.31 -6.10 -3.77
CA VAL A 24 11.58 -4.86 -3.47
C VAL A 24 12.56 -3.70 -3.32
N GLU A 25 13.63 -3.87 -2.56
CA GLU A 25 14.68 -2.87 -2.37
C GLU A 25 15.29 -2.43 -3.70
N LYS A 26 15.74 -3.39 -4.52
CA LYS A 26 16.30 -3.12 -5.85
C LYS A 26 15.27 -2.42 -6.77
N THR A 27 14.00 -2.79 -6.67
CA THR A 27 12.94 -2.11 -7.43
C THR A 27 12.81 -0.65 -7.01
N ILE A 28 12.79 -0.38 -5.71
CA ILE A 28 12.70 0.98 -5.17
C ILE A 28 13.94 1.80 -5.54
N GLU A 29 15.15 1.25 -5.39
CA GLU A 29 16.38 1.92 -5.80
C GLU A 29 16.39 2.28 -7.29
N ASN A 30 15.98 1.36 -8.16
CA ASN A 30 15.85 1.64 -9.60
C ASN A 30 14.84 2.77 -9.88
N LEU A 31 13.74 2.82 -9.15
CA LEU A 31 12.76 3.91 -9.28
C LEU A 31 13.36 5.26 -8.86
N ILE A 32 14.18 5.29 -7.81
CA ILE A 32 14.88 6.51 -7.37
C ILE A 32 15.93 6.93 -8.39
N GLU A 33 16.84 6.02 -8.74
CA GLU A 33 18.05 6.35 -9.52
C GLU A 33 17.78 6.56 -11.00
N LYS A 34 16.93 5.71 -11.61
CA LYS A 34 16.71 5.74 -13.07
C LYS A 34 15.48 6.53 -13.46
N GLU A 35 14.43 6.43 -12.66
CA GLU A 35 13.15 7.06 -12.99
C GLU A 35 12.95 8.42 -12.29
N GLY A 36 13.77 8.73 -11.28
CA GLY A 36 13.71 9.98 -10.53
C GLY A 36 12.48 10.09 -9.62
N VAL A 37 12.02 8.97 -9.07
CA VAL A 37 10.93 8.95 -8.09
C VAL A 37 11.43 9.56 -6.78
N THR A 38 10.70 10.53 -6.25
CA THR A 38 11.03 11.24 -5.02
C THR A 38 9.98 11.13 -3.94
N ALA A 39 8.76 10.67 -4.25
CA ALA A 39 7.70 10.49 -3.29
C ALA A 39 7.18 9.05 -3.28
N PHE A 40 7.06 8.45 -2.10
CA PHE A 40 6.56 7.10 -1.89
C PHE A 40 5.28 7.15 -1.07
N LEU A 41 4.18 6.64 -1.63
CA LEU A 41 2.85 6.75 -1.08
C LEU A 41 2.45 5.44 -0.38
N PHE A 42 2.05 5.57 0.87
CA PHE A 42 1.65 4.47 1.73
C PHE A 42 0.22 4.66 2.21
N GLY A 43 -0.56 3.61 2.19
CA GLY A 43 -1.99 3.78 2.51
C GLY A 43 -2.52 2.81 3.51
N SER A 44 -1.84 1.76 3.91
CA SER A 44 -2.55 0.73 4.59
C SER A 44 -1.77 -0.17 5.53
N ARG A 45 -2.49 -1.10 6.05
CA ARG A 45 -2.18 -2.05 7.09
C ARG A 45 -1.79 -3.42 6.51
N SER A 46 -1.26 -3.50 5.29
CA SER A 46 -0.77 -4.75 4.74
C SER A 46 0.68 -5.00 5.15
N GLU A 47 1.08 -6.25 5.24
CA GLU A 47 2.48 -6.60 5.51
C GLU A 47 3.40 -6.11 4.40
N PHE A 48 2.92 -6.11 3.16
CA PHE A 48 3.68 -5.60 2.03
C PHE A 48 3.92 -4.09 2.14
N ASP A 49 2.89 -3.33 2.50
CA ASP A 49 3.01 -1.88 2.71
C ASP A 49 4.04 -1.56 3.82
N THR A 50 3.99 -2.34 4.92
CA THR A 50 4.95 -2.22 6.02
C THR A 50 6.38 -2.55 5.58
N LEU A 51 6.57 -3.60 4.78
CA LEU A 51 7.87 -3.96 4.21
C LEU A 51 8.43 -2.82 3.34
N CYS A 52 7.62 -2.32 2.40
CA CYS A 52 8.03 -1.22 1.52
C CYS A 52 8.35 0.05 2.32
N HIS A 53 7.55 0.37 3.35
CA HIS A 53 7.81 1.53 4.20
C HIS A 53 9.14 1.39 4.96
N SER A 54 9.46 0.20 5.48
CA SER A 54 10.74 -0.07 6.14
C SER A 54 11.90 0.16 5.18
N ILE A 55 11.84 -0.45 3.99
CA ILE A 55 12.88 -0.32 2.96
C ILE A 55 13.08 1.15 2.55
N VAL A 56 12.01 1.89 2.26
CA VAL A 56 12.11 3.33 1.92
C VAL A 56 12.70 4.12 3.07
N THR A 57 12.38 3.75 4.33
CA THR A 57 12.95 4.41 5.52
C THR A 57 14.45 4.21 5.59
N ASP A 58 14.94 3.00 5.36
CA ASP A 58 16.36 2.67 5.37
C ASP A 58 17.09 3.36 4.21
N LEU A 59 16.49 3.37 3.02
CA LEU A 59 17.02 4.03 1.85
C LEU A 59 17.13 5.56 1.97
N LYS A 60 16.38 6.20 2.88
CA LYS A 60 16.54 7.65 3.15
C LYS A 60 17.94 8.02 3.65
N THR A 61 18.67 7.10 4.27
CA THR A 61 20.06 7.32 4.65
C THR A 61 20.94 7.56 3.41
N LYS A 62 20.69 6.82 2.33
CA LYS A 62 21.40 6.94 1.04
C LYS A 62 20.78 8.05 0.17
N TYR A 63 19.45 8.21 0.22
CA TYR A 63 18.68 9.15 -0.62
C TYR A 63 17.86 10.13 0.25
N PRO A 64 18.48 11.11 0.91
CA PRO A 64 17.80 11.98 1.89
C PRO A 64 16.69 12.85 1.30
N HIS A 65 16.66 13.00 -0.03
CA HIS A 65 15.67 13.82 -0.74
C HIS A 65 14.33 13.11 -0.96
N ILE A 66 14.25 11.79 -0.75
CA ILE A 66 12.99 11.07 -0.92
C ILE A 66 12.03 11.31 0.25
N LYS A 67 10.74 11.29 -0.03
CA LYS A 67 9.67 11.55 0.94
C LYS A 67 8.75 10.34 1.05
N ARG A 68 8.25 10.10 2.27
CA ARG A 68 7.20 9.13 2.54
C ARG A 68 5.92 9.91 2.82
N LYS A 69 4.84 9.56 2.11
CA LYS A 69 3.53 10.18 2.27
C LYS A 69 2.52 9.11 2.70
N ALA A 70 1.81 9.34 3.78
CA ALA A 70 0.74 8.46 4.22
C ALA A 70 -0.62 8.98 3.77
N TYR A 71 -1.34 8.15 3.01
CA TYR A 71 -2.72 8.42 2.61
C TYR A 71 -3.67 7.82 3.64
N THR A 72 -4.44 8.66 4.30
CA THR A 72 -5.43 8.24 5.28
C THR A 72 -6.84 8.39 4.70
N CYS A 73 -7.74 7.49 5.05
CA CYS A 73 -9.16 7.68 4.81
C CYS A 73 -9.81 8.32 6.04
N ARG A 74 -10.97 8.91 5.85
CA ARG A 74 -11.67 9.71 6.87
C ARG A 74 -11.79 9.04 8.24
N SER A 75 -12.08 7.73 8.29
CA SER A 75 -12.18 7.03 9.58
C SER A 75 -10.82 6.86 10.27
N GLU A 76 -9.74 6.76 9.53
CA GLU A 76 -8.38 6.67 10.08
C GLU A 76 -7.94 8.02 10.65
N THR A 77 -8.15 9.10 9.90
CA THR A 77 -7.83 10.47 10.34
C THR A 77 -8.59 10.85 11.60
N CYS A 78 -9.92 10.67 11.62
CA CYS A 78 -10.72 11.00 12.80
C CYS A 78 -10.29 10.22 14.05
N THR A 79 -9.91 8.95 13.88
CA THR A 79 -9.44 8.12 14.99
C THR A 79 -8.07 8.57 15.49
N LEU A 80 -7.15 8.85 14.57
CA LEU A 80 -5.78 9.24 14.91
C LEU A 80 -5.69 10.65 15.54
N GLU A 81 -6.49 11.59 15.07
CA GLU A 81 -6.48 12.96 15.63
C GLU A 81 -7.09 13.03 17.04
N SER A 82 -8.23 12.35 17.22
CA SER A 82 -8.95 12.41 18.52
C SER A 82 -8.32 11.55 19.62
N GLU A 83 -7.56 10.54 19.26
CA GLU A 83 -7.04 9.53 20.19
C GLU A 83 -5.56 9.17 19.92
N ARG A 84 -4.77 10.08 19.32
CA ARG A 84 -3.40 9.79 18.90
C ARG A 84 -2.55 9.16 20.02
N GLU A 85 -2.52 9.78 21.20
CA GLU A 85 -1.74 9.30 22.34
C GLU A 85 -2.17 7.89 22.77
N LYS A 86 -3.47 7.67 22.88
CA LYS A 86 -4.04 6.38 23.23
C LYS A 86 -3.72 5.29 22.20
N TRP A 87 -3.77 5.65 20.90
CA TRP A 87 -3.42 4.72 19.84
C TRP A 87 -1.92 4.45 19.78
N GLU A 88 -1.07 5.43 20.08
CA GLU A 88 0.37 5.24 20.19
C GLU A 88 0.70 4.26 21.34
N GLU A 89 0.04 4.38 22.50
CA GLU A 89 0.17 3.46 23.61
C GLU A 89 -0.28 2.04 23.21
N ILE A 90 -1.49 1.91 22.63
CA ILE A 90 -2.03 0.63 22.17
C ILE A 90 -1.09 0.00 21.13
N TYR A 91 -0.66 0.75 20.14
CA TYR A 91 0.19 0.22 19.07
C TYR A 91 1.63 -0.02 19.48
N SER A 92 2.10 0.56 20.58
CA SER A 92 3.41 0.22 21.16
C SER A 92 3.51 -1.26 21.54
N HIS A 93 2.37 -1.88 21.86
CA HIS A 93 2.26 -3.28 22.22
C HIS A 93 2.04 -4.22 21.02
N PHE A 94 1.76 -3.69 19.83
CA PHE A 94 1.55 -4.49 18.64
C PHE A 94 2.80 -4.51 17.75
N LYS A 95 3.12 -5.68 17.18
CA LYS A 95 4.23 -5.84 16.23
C LYS A 95 4.06 -5.04 14.93
N LYS A 96 2.86 -4.53 14.64
CA LYS A 96 2.50 -3.83 13.41
C LYS A 96 1.79 -2.53 13.75
N ARG A 97 2.46 -1.42 13.49
CA ARG A 97 1.89 -0.07 13.59
C ARG A 97 1.24 0.32 12.25
N PRO A 98 0.17 1.13 12.25
CA PRO A 98 -0.27 1.81 11.04
C PRO A 98 0.87 2.62 10.44
N VAL A 99 0.90 2.75 9.11
CA VAL A 99 1.93 3.53 8.40
C VAL A 99 2.04 4.95 8.93
N THR A 100 0.92 5.58 9.24
CA THR A 100 0.86 6.94 9.83
C THR A 100 1.60 7.08 11.16
N LEU A 101 1.79 6.00 11.90
CA LEU A 101 2.54 5.99 13.18
C LEU A 101 4.00 5.58 13.03
N LEU A 102 4.43 5.14 11.82
CA LEU A 102 5.81 4.74 11.56
C LEU A 102 6.74 5.90 11.21
N GLY A 103 6.20 7.11 11.18
CA GLY A 103 6.91 8.31 10.75
C GLY A 103 6.85 8.48 9.23
N VAL A 104 6.27 9.57 8.80
CA VAL A 104 6.20 10.02 7.41
C VAL A 104 6.45 11.52 7.35
N GLU A 105 6.87 12.03 6.22
CA GLU A 105 7.09 13.46 6.03
C GLU A 105 5.79 14.20 5.74
N GLU A 106 4.80 13.49 5.20
CA GLU A 106 3.53 14.11 4.82
C GLU A 106 2.36 13.14 5.06
N GLU A 107 1.29 13.63 5.66
CA GLU A 107 0.01 12.92 5.76
C GLU A 107 -0.99 13.57 4.80
N VAL A 108 -1.61 12.76 3.94
CA VAL A 108 -2.61 13.19 2.96
C VAL A 108 -3.95 12.59 3.34
N GLU A 109 -4.86 13.43 3.85
CA GLU A 109 -6.22 12.99 4.09
C GLU A 109 -7.01 12.92 2.79
N HIS A 110 -7.39 11.71 2.39
CA HIS A 110 -8.33 11.54 1.29
C HIS A 110 -9.78 11.53 1.83
N LYS A 111 -10.53 12.56 1.46
CA LYS A 111 -11.97 12.67 1.81
C LYS A 111 -12.78 11.67 1.02
N THR A 112 -12.85 10.44 1.52
CA THR A 112 -13.63 9.37 0.90
C THR A 112 -15.13 9.64 0.99
N LYS A 113 -15.88 9.23 -0.04
CA LYS A 113 -17.35 9.27 -0.02
C LYS A 113 -17.91 8.34 1.06
N TRP A 114 -17.28 7.17 1.20
CA TRP A 114 -17.63 6.18 2.21
C TRP A 114 -16.85 6.43 3.50
N THR A 115 -17.55 6.43 4.60
CA THR A 115 -17.00 6.70 5.93
C THR A 115 -16.68 5.44 6.73
N SER A 116 -17.02 4.27 6.19
CA SER A 116 -16.80 2.99 6.86
C SER A 116 -16.67 1.83 5.89
N GLY A 117 -16.13 0.72 6.38
CA GLY A 117 -16.03 -0.52 5.64
C GLY A 117 -14.96 -0.53 4.54
N LYS A 118 -15.02 -1.53 3.67
CA LYS A 118 -14.01 -1.78 2.63
C LYS A 118 -13.98 -0.67 1.56
N ALA A 119 -15.10 -0.03 1.29
CA ALA A 119 -15.23 0.94 0.21
C ALA A 119 -14.30 2.15 0.39
N GLN A 120 -14.14 2.66 1.59
CA GLN A 120 -13.25 3.79 1.86
C GLN A 120 -11.76 3.46 1.56
N TYR A 121 -11.33 2.23 1.85
CA TYR A 121 -9.96 1.81 1.53
C TYR A 121 -9.75 1.63 0.03
N VAL A 122 -10.79 1.21 -0.70
CA VAL A 122 -10.75 1.14 -2.16
C VAL A 122 -10.61 2.54 -2.76
N GLU A 123 -11.41 3.51 -2.30
CA GLU A 123 -11.32 4.89 -2.77
C GLU A 123 -9.96 5.52 -2.47
N ARG A 124 -9.42 5.30 -1.26
CA ARG A 124 -8.07 5.77 -0.92
C ARG A 124 -7.01 5.16 -1.84
N ASN A 125 -7.07 3.86 -2.09
CA ASN A 125 -6.12 3.20 -2.99
C ASN A 125 -6.24 3.73 -4.42
N GLN A 126 -7.45 4.07 -4.87
CA GLN A 126 -7.66 4.71 -6.17
C GLN A 126 -7.03 6.09 -6.23
N ALA A 127 -7.17 6.90 -5.16
CA ALA A 127 -6.49 8.20 -5.07
C ALA A 127 -4.97 8.06 -5.14
N MET A 128 -4.39 7.10 -4.39
CA MET A 128 -2.95 6.83 -4.47
C MET A 128 -2.51 6.46 -5.89
N ILE A 129 -3.30 5.65 -6.62
CA ILE A 129 -3.02 5.30 -8.02
C ILE A 129 -3.15 6.54 -8.92
N ASP A 130 -4.15 7.38 -8.68
CA ASP A 130 -4.35 8.60 -9.46
C ASP A 130 -3.20 9.60 -9.27
N ASP A 131 -2.57 9.62 -8.11
CA ASP A 131 -1.45 10.49 -7.77
C ASP A 131 -0.07 9.87 -8.07
N SER A 132 -0.02 8.65 -8.64
CA SER A 132 1.23 7.94 -8.92
C SER A 132 1.51 7.76 -10.40
N GLN A 133 2.81 7.79 -10.75
CA GLN A 133 3.33 7.36 -12.05
C GLN A 133 3.81 5.90 -11.99
N TYR A 134 4.10 5.39 -10.80
CA TYR A 134 4.57 4.02 -10.57
C TYR A 134 3.73 3.35 -9.51
N CYS A 135 3.35 2.09 -9.76
CA CYS A 135 2.61 1.28 -8.79
C CYS A 135 3.31 -0.07 -8.65
N VAL A 136 3.78 -0.38 -7.45
CA VAL A 136 4.42 -1.65 -7.12
C VAL A 136 3.42 -2.53 -6.39
N PHE A 137 3.23 -3.74 -6.90
CA PHE A 137 2.28 -4.71 -6.40
C PHE A 137 3.00 -5.95 -5.87
N TYR A 138 2.53 -6.48 -4.75
CA TYR A 138 2.70 -7.87 -4.37
C TYR A 138 1.35 -8.57 -4.59
N TYR A 139 1.16 -9.11 -5.79
CA TYR A 139 -0.10 -9.71 -6.21
C TYR A 139 0.11 -11.17 -6.61
N ASP A 140 -0.40 -12.05 -5.77
CA ASP A 140 -0.57 -13.47 -6.02
C ASP A 140 -1.97 -13.69 -6.62
N SER A 141 -2.04 -14.23 -7.82
CA SER A 141 -3.31 -14.50 -8.53
C SER A 141 -4.13 -15.61 -7.87
N TYR A 142 -3.49 -16.49 -7.11
CA TYR A 142 -4.13 -17.58 -6.37
C TYR A 142 -4.53 -17.19 -4.96
N TYR A 143 -4.15 -15.97 -4.50
CA TYR A 143 -4.50 -15.51 -3.16
C TYR A 143 -6.00 -15.44 -2.96
N GLN A 144 -6.48 -16.18 -1.96
CA GLN A 144 -7.86 -16.12 -1.52
C GLN A 144 -7.97 -15.32 -0.21
N PRO A 145 -8.67 -14.16 -0.21
CA PRO A 145 -8.86 -13.42 1.02
C PRO A 145 -9.66 -14.26 2.03
N PRO A 146 -9.31 -14.18 3.33
CA PRO A 146 -9.98 -14.95 4.36
C PRO A 146 -11.48 -14.65 4.39
N ARG A 147 -12.30 -15.67 4.45
CA ARG A 147 -13.77 -15.55 4.58
C ARG A 147 -14.12 -14.94 5.93
N ARG A 148 -15.09 -14.03 5.94
CA ARG A 148 -15.63 -13.52 7.21
C ARG A 148 -16.43 -14.62 7.89
N LYS A 149 -16.14 -14.90 9.19
CA LYS A 149 -16.81 -15.93 10.01
C LYS A 149 -18.35 -15.80 10.07
N TYR A 150 -18.90 -14.63 9.77
CA TYR A 150 -20.31 -14.32 9.90
C TYR A 150 -20.96 -13.81 8.61
N SER A 151 -20.45 -14.19 7.45
CA SER A 151 -21.13 -13.87 6.20
C SER A 151 -22.38 -14.73 6.07
N LYS A 152 -23.56 -14.11 6.09
CA LYS A 152 -24.87 -14.76 5.82
C LYS A 152 -25.05 -15.17 4.35
N ARG A 153 -24.07 -14.95 3.50
CA ARG A 153 -24.14 -15.32 2.07
C ARG A 153 -23.79 -16.79 1.93
N SER A 154 -24.63 -17.50 1.18
CA SER A 154 -24.46 -18.91 0.89
C SER A 154 -23.07 -19.20 0.27
N VAL A 155 -22.56 -20.36 0.58
CA VAL A 155 -21.16 -20.77 0.37
C VAL A 155 -20.82 -20.98 -1.11
N GLY A 156 -21.78 -20.79 -2.04
CA GLY A 156 -21.63 -21.25 -3.42
C GLY A 156 -20.98 -20.24 -4.38
N ASP A 157 -21.23 -18.94 -4.25
CA ASP A 157 -21.30 -18.21 -5.50
C ASP A 157 -20.42 -16.98 -5.67
N TYR A 158 -19.68 -16.52 -4.67
CA TYR A 158 -18.88 -15.30 -4.87
C TYR A 158 -17.69 -15.17 -3.93
N GLN A 159 -16.51 -15.32 -4.51
CA GLN A 159 -15.24 -14.93 -3.86
C GLN A 159 -15.03 -13.43 -4.09
N PRO A 160 -15.14 -12.57 -3.05
CA PRO A 160 -14.90 -11.15 -3.25
C PRO A 160 -13.44 -10.90 -3.63
N LYS A 161 -13.19 -10.07 -4.63
CA LYS A 161 -11.85 -9.62 -5.00
C LYS A 161 -11.12 -9.05 -3.78
N SER A 162 -9.83 -9.36 -3.65
CA SER A 162 -8.98 -8.76 -2.63
C SER A 162 -8.84 -7.24 -2.86
N GLY A 163 -8.45 -6.51 -1.82
CA GLY A 163 -8.15 -5.07 -1.97
C GLY A 163 -7.01 -4.83 -2.97
N THR A 164 -6.02 -5.70 -3.00
CA THR A 164 -4.90 -5.67 -3.95
C THR A 164 -5.36 -5.90 -5.38
N GLN A 165 -6.24 -6.87 -5.60
CA GLN A 165 -6.80 -7.11 -6.93
C GLN A 165 -7.62 -5.92 -7.43
N LEU A 166 -8.44 -5.31 -6.57
CA LEU A 166 -9.22 -4.12 -6.94
C LEU A 166 -8.30 -2.94 -7.31
N ALA A 167 -7.20 -2.76 -6.59
CA ALA A 167 -6.21 -1.74 -6.90
C ALA A 167 -5.51 -2.03 -8.24
N LEU A 168 -5.13 -3.28 -8.49
CA LEU A 168 -4.49 -3.70 -9.75
C LEU A 168 -5.43 -3.50 -10.95
N ASP A 169 -6.68 -3.94 -10.83
CA ASP A 169 -7.70 -3.74 -11.88
C ASP A 169 -7.88 -2.25 -12.19
N TYR A 170 -7.92 -1.40 -11.16
CA TYR A 170 -8.03 0.05 -11.32
C TYR A 170 -6.80 0.67 -12.00
N ALA A 171 -5.60 0.27 -11.60
CA ALA A 171 -4.36 0.73 -12.26
C ALA A 171 -4.34 0.38 -13.75
N TYR A 172 -4.73 -0.85 -14.11
CA TYR A 172 -4.87 -1.25 -15.52
C TYR A 172 -5.97 -0.49 -16.25
N GLN A 173 -7.09 -0.21 -15.59
CA GLN A 173 -8.15 0.62 -16.16
C GLN A 173 -7.63 2.03 -16.49
N LYS A 174 -6.92 2.66 -15.56
CA LYS A 174 -6.32 3.99 -15.78
C LYS A 174 -5.28 3.97 -16.88
N LYS A 175 -4.43 2.96 -16.94
CA LYS A 175 -3.45 2.81 -18.04
C LYS A 175 -4.13 2.68 -19.39
N ARG A 176 -5.21 1.90 -19.50
CA ARG A 176 -6.00 1.79 -20.75
C ARG A 176 -6.73 3.08 -21.09
N ALA A 177 -7.08 3.89 -20.11
CA ALA A 177 -7.68 5.22 -20.31
C ALA A 177 -6.65 6.32 -20.66
N GLY A 178 -5.39 5.96 -20.88
CA GLY A 178 -4.34 6.89 -21.33
C GLY A 178 -3.47 7.48 -20.23
N LYS A 179 -3.66 7.08 -18.93
CA LYS A 179 -2.73 7.51 -17.89
C LYS A 179 -1.37 6.85 -18.07
N VAL A 180 -0.32 7.66 -18.06
CA VAL A 180 1.06 7.16 -18.06
C VAL A 180 1.36 6.60 -16.66
N ILE A 181 1.30 5.29 -16.55
CA ILE A 181 1.52 4.56 -15.29
C ILE A 181 2.30 3.28 -15.55
N MET A 182 3.38 3.07 -14.79
CA MET A 182 4.13 1.82 -14.76
C MET A 182 3.61 0.93 -13.64
N ILE A 183 3.24 -0.30 -13.97
CA ILE A 183 2.74 -1.31 -13.03
C ILE A 183 3.78 -2.41 -12.93
N ILE A 184 4.28 -2.65 -11.72
CA ILE A 184 5.33 -3.62 -11.41
C ILE A 184 4.76 -4.62 -10.41
N ASN A 185 4.77 -5.92 -10.72
CA ASN A 185 4.45 -6.97 -9.75
C ASN A 185 5.74 -7.63 -9.28
N VAL A 186 5.98 -7.62 -7.98
CA VAL A 186 7.18 -8.21 -7.36
C VAL A 186 6.92 -9.61 -6.78
N TYR A 187 5.69 -10.13 -6.90
CA TYR A 187 5.37 -11.50 -6.53
C TYR A 187 5.96 -12.49 -7.54
N GLU A 188 6.57 -13.54 -7.05
CA GLU A 188 7.02 -14.69 -7.84
C GLU A 188 6.57 -15.99 -7.16
N ASP A 189 6.06 -16.93 -7.97
CA ASP A 189 5.58 -18.23 -7.48
C ASP A 189 6.70 -19.14 -6.94
N TYR A 190 7.97 -18.78 -7.18
CA TYR A 190 9.15 -19.60 -6.88
C TYR A 190 9.87 -19.22 -5.57
N ASP A 191 9.33 -18.29 -4.78
CA ASP A 191 9.92 -17.91 -3.49
C ASP A 191 9.74 -18.99 -2.38
N GLU A 192 9.28 -20.20 -2.73
CA GLU A 192 8.99 -21.29 -1.77
C GLU A 192 10.13 -22.31 -1.57
N ASN A 193 11.34 -22.06 -2.10
CA ASN A 193 12.49 -22.97 -1.90
C ASN A 193 13.60 -22.32 -1.08
#